data_d93e52232132f0af2eed6b7d51e94732
#
_entry.id   d93e52232132f0af2eed6b7d51e94732
#
_cell.length_a   1.000
_cell.length_b   1.000
_cell.length_c   1.000
_cell.angle_alpha   90.00
_cell.angle_beta   90.00
_cell.angle_gamma   90.00
#
_symmetry.space_group_name_H-M   'P 1'
#
loop_
_entity.id
_entity.type
_entity.pdbx_description
1 polymer ?
#
loop_
_entity_poly.entity_id
_entity_poly.type
_entity_poly.pdbx_seq_one_letter_code
_entity_poly.pdbx_strand_id
1 'polypeptide(L)'
;MNDRRTLLEQLDNTLGQRRDSETEYDQLDHYRRMAADMLLGSPVREAYDLEKEDPRIRDMYGDHMGGQTLLLARRLVGAGVPVVQALCSAGDLAGGGGDNWDTHRGHFPKMKNRLLPVFDRAVSALLTDLDMRGMLDETLIVFLTDFGRTPKINNNGGRDHHPGVYSLAL
;
A
#
# COMPACT_ATOMS: atom_id res chain seq x y z
N MET A 1 -18.71 -3.65 -18.19
CA MET A 1 -17.51 -2.79 -18.09
C MET A 1 -17.05 -2.28 -19.46
N ASN A 2 -17.13 -3.09 -20.51
CA ASN A 2 -16.79 -2.66 -21.89
C ASN A 2 -17.65 -1.49 -22.37
N ASP A 3 -18.95 -1.46 -22.04
CA ASP A 3 -19.87 -0.40 -22.51
C ASP A 3 -19.51 1.01 -22.01
N ARG A 4 -18.94 1.14 -20.80
CA ARG A 4 -18.49 2.44 -20.28
C ARG A 4 -17.23 2.95 -20.98
N ARG A 5 -16.31 2.07 -21.35
CA ARG A 5 -15.11 2.42 -22.12
C ARG A 5 -15.49 2.91 -23.51
N THR A 6 -16.37 2.19 -24.19
CA THR A 6 -16.88 2.56 -25.51
C THR A 6 -17.63 3.89 -25.49
N LEU A 7 -18.42 4.17 -24.45
CA LEU A 7 -19.11 5.45 -24.27
C LEU A 7 -18.14 6.61 -24.01
N LEU A 8 -17.09 6.39 -23.22
CA LEU A 8 -16.06 7.40 -23.00
C LEU A 8 -15.29 7.71 -24.29
N GLU A 9 -14.89 6.68 -25.05
CA GLU A 9 -14.23 6.84 -26.35
C GLU A 9 -15.11 7.59 -27.35
N GLN A 10 -16.42 7.35 -27.36
CA GLN A 10 -17.39 8.08 -28.20
C GLN A 10 -17.55 9.54 -27.79
N LEU A 11 -17.59 9.81 -26.47
CA LEU A 11 -17.66 11.17 -25.92
C LEU A 11 -16.38 11.96 -26.21
N ASP A 12 -15.21 11.34 -25.98
CA ASP A 12 -13.92 11.96 -26.23
C ASP A 12 -13.71 12.27 -27.72
N ASN A 13 -14.12 11.38 -28.63
CA ASN A 13 -14.07 11.64 -30.06
C ASN A 13 -15.01 12.78 -30.48
N THR A 14 -16.16 12.93 -29.82
CA THR A 14 -17.10 14.00 -30.09
C THR A 14 -16.63 15.36 -29.56
N LEU A 15 -15.95 15.36 -28.44
CA LEU A 15 -15.36 16.55 -27.81
C LEU A 15 -14.05 16.97 -28.47
N GLY A 16 -13.23 16.01 -28.92
CA GLY A 16 -11.95 16.24 -29.62
C GLY A 16 -12.09 17.00 -30.93
N GLN A 17 -13.25 16.88 -31.64
CA GLN A 17 -13.53 17.64 -32.87
C GLN A 17 -13.76 19.15 -32.64
N ARG A 18 -13.75 19.64 -31.40
CA ARG A 18 -14.05 21.04 -31.03
C ARG A 18 -12.86 21.81 -30.40
N ARG A 19 -11.63 21.27 -30.39
CA ARG A 19 -10.54 21.88 -29.62
C ARG A 19 -9.25 22.07 -30.43
N ASP A 20 -8.79 23.31 -30.50
CA ASP A 20 -7.56 23.75 -31.18
C ASP A 20 -6.28 23.70 -30.30
N SER A 21 -6.26 22.90 -29.21
CA SER A 21 -5.06 22.73 -28.34
C SER A 21 -4.71 21.25 -28.16
N GLU A 22 -4.04 20.69 -29.17
CA GLU A 22 -3.75 19.24 -29.26
C GLU A 22 -2.76 18.68 -28.20
N THR A 23 -1.84 19.49 -27.66
CA THR A 23 -0.69 18.92 -26.91
C THR A 23 -0.96 18.57 -25.46
N GLU A 24 -1.77 19.31 -24.74
CA GLU A 24 -2.00 19.09 -23.30
C GLU A 24 -3.07 18.02 -23.03
N TYR A 25 -4.04 17.92 -23.92
CA TYR A 25 -5.10 16.90 -23.87
C TYR A 25 -4.62 15.53 -24.33
N ASP A 26 -3.74 15.46 -25.30
CA ASP A 26 -3.14 14.20 -25.76
C ASP A 26 -2.28 13.55 -24.66
N GLN A 27 -1.57 14.35 -23.88
CA GLN A 27 -0.82 13.86 -22.71
C GLN A 27 -1.77 13.33 -21.64
N LEU A 28 -2.86 14.05 -21.33
CA LEU A 28 -3.83 13.61 -20.34
C LEU A 28 -4.53 12.31 -20.75
N ASP A 29 -4.90 12.18 -22.01
CA ASP A 29 -5.50 10.96 -22.56
C ASP A 29 -4.50 9.80 -22.60
N HIS A 30 -3.24 10.07 -22.87
CA HIS A 30 -2.19 9.08 -22.76
C HIS A 30 -2.08 8.55 -21.32
N TYR A 31 -2.01 9.43 -20.32
CA TYR A 31 -1.97 9.02 -18.91
C TYR A 31 -3.24 8.32 -18.44
N ARG A 32 -4.41 8.74 -18.92
CA ARG A 32 -5.68 8.05 -18.64
C ARG A 32 -5.72 6.64 -19.22
N ARG A 33 -5.24 6.44 -20.43
CA ARG A 33 -5.11 5.11 -21.05
C ARG A 33 -4.14 4.24 -20.30
N MET A 34 -2.95 4.77 -19.96
CA MET A 34 -1.97 4.05 -19.12
C MET A 34 -2.57 3.64 -17.78
N ALA A 35 -3.28 4.56 -17.10
CA ALA A 35 -3.94 4.24 -15.84
C ALA A 35 -5.05 3.20 -16.01
N ALA A 36 -5.85 3.29 -17.07
CA ALA A 36 -6.87 2.29 -17.37
C ALA A 36 -6.27 0.92 -17.71
N ASP A 37 -5.19 0.88 -18.47
CA ASP A 37 -4.49 -0.37 -18.81
C ASP A 37 -3.80 -0.99 -17.59
N MET A 38 -3.26 -0.17 -16.69
CA MET A 38 -2.75 -0.65 -15.39
C MET A 38 -3.88 -1.25 -14.53
N LEU A 39 -5.04 -0.59 -14.45
CA LEU A 39 -6.17 -1.05 -13.64
C LEU A 39 -6.92 -2.23 -14.26
N LEU A 40 -6.97 -2.31 -15.59
CA LEU A 40 -7.71 -3.32 -16.33
C LEU A 40 -6.79 -4.42 -16.87
N GLY A 41 -5.46 -4.22 -16.81
CA GLY A 41 -4.47 -5.19 -17.23
C GLY A 41 -4.58 -6.48 -16.42
N SER A 42 -4.51 -7.61 -17.09
CA SER A 42 -4.64 -8.94 -16.46
C SER A 42 -3.70 -9.14 -15.28
N PRO A 43 -2.38 -8.79 -15.34
CA PRO A 43 -1.46 -9.03 -14.23
C PRO A 43 -1.80 -8.26 -12.95
N VAL A 44 -2.13 -6.96 -13.06
CA VAL A 44 -2.50 -6.12 -11.90
C VAL A 44 -3.81 -6.60 -11.29
N ARG A 45 -4.79 -6.94 -12.12
CA ARG A 45 -6.07 -7.49 -11.64
C ARG A 45 -5.88 -8.83 -10.91
N GLU A 46 -5.01 -9.68 -11.43
CA GLU A 46 -4.68 -10.96 -10.79
C GLU A 46 -3.92 -10.77 -9.48
N ALA A 47 -3.12 -9.70 -9.35
CA ALA A 47 -2.41 -9.38 -8.11
C ALA A 47 -3.36 -9.15 -6.93
N TYR A 48 -4.57 -8.62 -7.17
CA TYR A 48 -5.59 -8.43 -6.13
C TYR A 48 -6.23 -9.73 -5.63
N ASP A 49 -6.15 -10.80 -6.40
CA ASP A 49 -6.70 -12.10 -6.01
C ASP A 49 -5.69 -12.86 -5.15
N LEU A 50 -5.69 -12.57 -3.84
CA LEU A 50 -4.76 -13.17 -2.88
C LEU A 50 -5.02 -14.68 -2.68
N GLU A 51 -6.19 -15.18 -3.07
CA GLU A 51 -6.51 -16.61 -2.96
C GLU A 51 -5.73 -17.45 -3.97
N LYS A 52 -5.26 -16.83 -5.06
CA LYS A 52 -4.38 -17.47 -6.04
C LYS A 52 -2.92 -17.61 -5.58
N GLU A 53 -2.55 -17.00 -4.47
CA GLU A 53 -1.19 -17.16 -3.93
C GLU A 53 -1.03 -18.51 -3.25
N ASP A 54 0.18 -19.07 -3.29
CA ASP A 54 0.51 -20.30 -2.56
C ASP A 54 0.13 -20.15 -1.08
N PRO A 55 -0.67 -21.09 -0.53
CA PRO A 55 -1.08 -21.05 0.88
C PRO A 55 0.10 -20.93 1.86
N ARG A 56 1.27 -21.49 1.54
CA ARG A 56 2.48 -21.38 2.38
C ARG A 56 3.01 -19.96 2.42
N ILE A 57 2.98 -19.26 1.26
CA ILE A 57 3.38 -17.86 1.19
C ILE A 57 2.37 -17.01 1.96
N ARG A 58 1.07 -17.21 1.76
CA ARG A 58 0.02 -16.52 2.52
C ARG A 58 0.21 -16.69 4.03
N ASP A 59 0.46 -17.91 4.48
CA ASP A 59 0.71 -18.20 5.90
C ASP A 59 1.95 -17.51 6.42
N MET A 60 3.02 -17.41 5.64
CA MET A 60 4.25 -16.71 6.02
C MET A 60 3.97 -15.24 6.38
N TYR A 61 3.16 -14.52 5.57
CA TYR A 61 2.75 -13.15 5.84
C TYR A 61 1.78 -13.02 7.03
N GLY A 62 1.00 -14.05 7.30
CA GLY A 62 0.01 -14.11 8.38
C GLY A 62 -1.37 -13.61 7.98
N ASP A 63 -2.38 -14.16 8.65
CA ASP A 63 -3.80 -13.82 8.43
C ASP A 63 -4.20 -12.60 9.28
N HIS A 64 -3.63 -11.46 8.95
CA HIS A 64 -3.94 -10.16 9.56
C HIS A 64 -3.75 -9.05 8.52
N MET A 65 -4.35 -7.89 8.75
CA MET A 65 -4.37 -6.77 7.80
C MET A 65 -2.96 -6.41 7.31
N GLY A 66 -1.99 -6.25 8.19
CA GLY A 66 -0.61 -5.90 7.81
C GLY A 66 0.02 -6.93 6.87
N GLY A 67 -0.15 -8.23 7.15
CA GLY A 67 0.35 -9.31 6.29
C GLY A 67 -0.32 -9.32 4.92
N GLN A 68 -1.64 -9.25 4.88
CA GLN A 68 -2.40 -9.24 3.62
C GLN A 68 -2.06 -7.99 2.77
N THR A 69 -1.88 -6.84 3.42
CA THR A 69 -1.50 -5.59 2.72
C THR A 69 -0.10 -5.68 2.11
N LEU A 70 0.89 -6.21 2.84
CA LEU A 70 2.25 -6.37 2.32
C LEU A 70 2.33 -7.47 1.26
N LEU A 71 1.58 -8.55 1.39
CA LEU A 71 1.45 -9.57 0.35
C LEU A 71 0.89 -8.98 -0.95
N LEU A 72 -0.19 -8.18 -0.84
CA LEU A 72 -0.73 -7.46 -1.99
C LEU A 72 0.30 -6.51 -2.61
N ALA A 73 1.03 -5.75 -1.79
CA ALA A 73 2.07 -4.85 -2.27
C ALA A 73 3.15 -5.60 -3.07
N ARG A 74 3.65 -6.73 -2.57
CA ARG A 74 4.61 -7.57 -3.30
C ARG A 74 4.03 -8.05 -4.64
N ARG A 75 2.77 -8.50 -4.65
CA ARG A 75 2.11 -8.97 -5.88
C ARG A 75 1.94 -7.87 -6.91
N LEU A 76 1.61 -6.65 -6.47
CA LEU A 76 1.50 -5.48 -7.35
C LEU A 76 2.85 -5.08 -7.95
N VAL A 77 3.93 -5.08 -7.15
CA VAL A 77 5.29 -4.86 -7.67
C VAL A 77 5.65 -5.94 -8.69
N GLY A 78 5.37 -7.21 -8.39
CA GLY A 78 5.57 -8.33 -9.32
C GLY A 78 4.73 -8.24 -10.60
N ALA A 79 3.61 -7.53 -10.57
CA ALA A 79 2.78 -7.22 -11.73
C ALA A 79 3.26 -5.99 -12.53
N GLY A 80 4.38 -5.37 -12.13
CA GLY A 80 5.00 -4.23 -12.80
C GLY A 80 4.52 -2.86 -12.33
N VAL A 81 3.82 -2.77 -11.18
CA VAL A 81 3.46 -1.47 -10.59
C VAL A 81 4.71 -0.83 -9.98
N PRO A 82 5.16 0.33 -10.48
CA PRO A 82 6.46 0.89 -10.12
C PRO A 82 6.53 1.48 -8.72
N VAL A 83 5.40 1.92 -8.17
CA VAL A 83 5.31 2.50 -6.82
C VAL A 83 4.07 1.98 -6.12
N VAL A 84 4.25 1.36 -4.97
CA VAL A 84 3.16 0.84 -4.14
C VAL A 84 3.29 1.41 -2.73
N GLN A 85 2.26 2.10 -2.26
CA GLN A 85 2.16 2.52 -0.88
C GLN A 85 1.27 1.55 -0.11
N ALA A 86 1.80 0.97 0.94
CA ALA A 86 1.13 -0.02 1.77
C ALA A 86 1.12 0.41 3.24
N LEU A 87 -0.02 0.25 3.92
CA LEU A 87 -0.15 0.54 5.34
C LEU A 87 -0.09 -0.77 6.14
N CYS A 88 1.04 -1.02 6.81
CA CYS A 88 1.21 -2.18 7.66
C CYS A 88 0.67 -1.90 9.07
N SER A 89 -0.53 -2.37 9.36
CA SER A 89 -1.18 -2.25 10.67
C SER A 89 -1.68 -3.61 11.16
N ALA A 90 -1.78 -3.77 12.47
CA ALA A 90 -2.31 -5.00 13.07
C ALA A 90 -3.83 -5.14 12.91
N GLY A 91 -4.54 -4.06 12.68
CA GLY A 91 -5.99 -4.03 12.56
C GLY A 91 -6.54 -2.66 12.24
N ASP A 92 -7.45 -2.19 13.06
CA ASP A 92 -8.24 -0.97 12.86
C ASP A 92 -7.40 0.25 12.43
N LEU A 93 -7.73 0.80 11.27
CA LEU A 93 -7.12 2.01 10.70
C LEU A 93 -7.90 3.28 11.05
N ALA A 94 -9.11 3.15 11.61
CA ALA A 94 -10.02 4.27 11.82
C ALA A 94 -9.64 5.17 13.02
N GLY A 95 -8.61 4.81 13.79
CA GLY A 95 -8.22 5.50 15.02
C GLY A 95 -9.16 5.16 16.18
N GLY A 96 -8.92 5.65 17.36
CA GLY A 96 -9.86 5.49 18.46
C GLY A 96 -9.60 4.35 19.42
N GLY A 97 -8.47 3.70 19.36
CA GLY A 97 -8.06 2.72 20.36
C GLY A 97 -7.90 1.30 19.86
N GLY A 98 -8.00 1.13 18.56
CA GLY A 98 -7.75 -0.14 17.89
C GLY A 98 -6.28 -0.53 17.79
N ASP A 99 -6.00 -1.48 16.93
CA ASP A 99 -4.68 -2.06 16.70
C ASP A 99 -3.90 -1.28 15.63
N ASN A 100 -3.83 0.04 15.79
CA ASN A 100 -3.08 0.95 14.93
C ASN A 100 -1.89 1.59 15.65
N TRP A 101 -1.03 2.27 14.89
CA TRP A 101 0.18 2.91 15.39
C TRP A 101 -0.06 4.18 16.21
N ASP A 102 -1.29 4.71 16.24
CA ASP A 102 -1.66 5.91 17.01
C ASP A 102 -1.94 5.59 18.48
N THR A 103 -0.86 5.34 19.23
CA THR A 103 -0.90 4.77 20.58
C THR A 103 -0.95 5.83 21.69
N HIS A 104 -2.00 6.64 21.72
CA HIS A 104 -2.24 7.61 22.78
C HIS A 104 -2.55 6.99 24.16
N ARG A 105 -2.79 5.69 24.22
CA ARG A 105 -3.05 4.92 25.45
C ARG A 105 -2.37 3.58 25.39
N GLY A 106 -1.78 3.15 26.53
CA GLY A 106 -1.22 1.81 26.66
C GLY A 106 -0.16 1.48 25.61
N HIS A 107 0.73 2.41 25.29
CA HIS A 107 1.72 2.31 24.23
C HIS A 107 2.53 1.02 24.30
N PHE A 108 3.18 0.76 25.44
CA PHE A 108 4.10 -0.38 25.57
C PHE A 108 3.41 -1.73 25.44
N PRO A 109 2.28 -2.01 26.13
CA PRO A 109 1.55 -3.26 25.93
C PRO A 109 1.07 -3.46 24.48
N LYS A 110 0.56 -2.41 23.82
CA LYS A 110 0.14 -2.49 22.43
C LYS A 110 1.31 -2.79 21.49
N MET A 111 2.40 -2.06 21.64
CA MET A 111 3.60 -2.29 20.83
C MET A 111 4.12 -3.72 21.00
N LYS A 112 4.33 -4.15 22.26
CA LYS A 112 4.93 -5.46 22.56
C LYS A 112 4.05 -6.64 22.13
N ASN A 113 2.74 -6.57 22.41
CA ASN A 113 1.87 -7.74 22.31
C ASN A 113 1.08 -7.80 21.01
N ARG A 114 1.02 -6.70 20.25
CA ARG A 114 0.16 -6.62 19.08
C ARG A 114 0.83 -6.03 17.85
N LEU A 115 1.30 -4.78 17.93
CA LEU A 115 1.74 -4.05 16.73
C LEU A 115 3.07 -4.58 16.19
N LEU A 116 4.08 -4.71 17.05
CA LEU A 116 5.40 -5.18 16.63
C LEU A 116 5.40 -6.65 16.17
N PRO A 117 4.75 -7.61 16.85
CA PRO A 117 4.69 -8.99 16.34
C PRO A 117 4.06 -9.10 14.95
N VAL A 118 3.00 -8.33 14.68
CA VAL A 118 2.38 -8.29 13.35
C VAL A 118 3.32 -7.67 12.31
N PHE A 119 3.94 -6.54 12.65
CA PHE A 119 4.89 -5.86 11.79
C PHE A 119 6.11 -6.75 11.48
N ASP A 120 6.72 -7.32 12.49
CA ASP A 120 7.89 -8.19 12.37
C ASP A 120 7.61 -9.38 11.44
N ARG A 121 6.50 -10.07 11.64
CA ARG A 121 6.09 -11.18 10.79
C ARG A 121 5.86 -10.75 9.34
N ALA A 122 5.09 -9.68 9.13
CA ALA A 122 4.72 -9.23 7.81
C ALA A 122 5.92 -8.70 7.01
N VAL A 123 6.82 -7.95 7.67
CA VAL A 123 8.01 -7.38 7.03
C VAL A 123 9.05 -8.45 6.74
N SER A 124 9.33 -9.35 7.70
CA SER A 124 10.26 -10.46 7.43
C SER A 124 9.75 -11.38 6.31
N ALA A 125 8.43 -11.61 6.23
CA ALA A 125 7.83 -12.33 5.11
C ALA A 125 8.03 -11.60 3.79
N LEU A 126 7.81 -10.28 3.74
CA LEU A 126 8.02 -9.47 2.54
C LEU A 126 9.47 -9.57 2.05
N LEU A 127 10.43 -9.34 2.94
CA LEU A 127 11.84 -9.39 2.59
C LEU A 127 12.25 -10.78 2.08
N THR A 128 11.82 -11.83 2.78
CA THR A 128 12.11 -13.21 2.38
C THR A 128 11.48 -13.58 1.05
N ASP A 129 10.22 -13.18 0.80
CA ASP A 129 9.52 -13.49 -0.44
C ASP A 129 10.12 -12.73 -1.64
N LEU A 130 10.51 -11.46 -1.46
CA LEU A 130 11.23 -10.69 -2.48
C LEU A 130 12.60 -11.31 -2.79
N ASP A 131 13.35 -11.73 -1.77
CA ASP A 131 14.65 -12.39 -1.94
C ASP A 131 14.51 -13.71 -2.70
N MET A 132 13.59 -14.59 -2.28
CA MET A 132 13.31 -15.88 -2.95
C MET A 132 12.92 -15.71 -4.41
N ARG A 133 12.34 -14.57 -4.78
CA ARG A 133 11.94 -14.26 -6.17
C ARG A 133 13.01 -13.50 -6.96
N GLY A 134 14.14 -13.17 -6.34
CA GLY A 134 15.19 -12.35 -6.97
C GLY A 134 14.75 -10.89 -7.21
N MET A 135 13.76 -10.42 -6.47
CA MET A 135 13.20 -9.06 -6.62
C MET A 135 13.78 -8.07 -5.60
N LEU A 136 14.46 -8.55 -4.57
CA LEU A 136 14.92 -7.69 -3.46
C LEU A 136 15.95 -6.66 -3.93
N ASP A 137 16.87 -7.05 -4.80
CA ASP A 137 17.91 -6.15 -5.33
C ASP A 137 17.37 -5.06 -6.27
N GLU A 138 16.16 -5.24 -6.79
CA GLU A 138 15.49 -4.30 -7.71
C GLU A 138 14.35 -3.52 -7.05
N THR A 139 14.12 -3.74 -5.74
CA THR A 139 12.98 -3.15 -5.02
C THR A 139 13.45 -2.31 -3.85
N LEU A 140 13.29 -0.99 -3.92
CA LEU A 140 13.52 -0.12 -2.77
C LEU A 140 12.33 -0.17 -1.81
N ILE A 141 12.59 -0.62 -0.58
CA ILE A 141 11.59 -0.66 0.49
C ILE A 141 11.86 0.49 1.46
N VAL A 142 10.86 1.35 1.64
CA VAL A 142 10.98 2.53 2.52
C VAL A 142 9.92 2.44 3.61
N PHE A 143 10.36 2.42 4.87
CA PHE A 143 9.49 2.50 6.04
C PHE A 143 9.35 3.96 6.46
N LEU A 144 8.14 4.47 6.36
CA LEU A 144 7.81 5.86 6.63
C LEU A 144 6.76 5.96 7.74
N THR A 145 6.84 7.04 8.52
CA THR A 145 5.78 7.49 9.41
C THR A 145 5.35 8.91 9.03
N ASP A 146 4.20 9.35 9.53
CA ASP A 146 3.76 10.74 9.36
C ASP A 146 4.61 11.71 10.20
N PHE A 147 4.80 11.39 11.48
CA PHE A 147 5.62 12.15 12.43
C PHE A 147 6.03 11.25 13.61
N GLY A 148 6.91 11.78 14.46
CA GLY A 148 7.36 11.07 15.65
C GLY A 148 6.37 11.13 16.81
N ARG A 149 6.74 10.48 17.90
CA ARG A 149 5.98 10.45 19.16
C ARG A 149 6.78 11.11 20.28
N THR A 150 6.06 11.73 21.22
CA THR A 150 6.70 12.38 22.37
C THR A 150 7.59 11.41 23.16
N PRO A 151 8.80 11.83 23.61
CA PRO A 151 9.62 11.03 24.51
C PRO A 151 8.91 10.76 25.84
N LYS A 152 8.16 11.75 26.32
CA LYS A 152 7.40 11.67 27.57
C LYS A 152 6.13 10.84 27.37
N ILE A 153 5.89 9.90 28.28
CA ILE A 153 4.65 9.14 28.38
C ILE A 153 3.57 10.01 29.03
N ASN A 154 2.39 10.03 28.42
CA ASN A 154 1.23 10.76 28.96
C ASN A 154 0.54 10.00 30.10
N ASN A 155 -0.47 10.62 30.74
CA ASN A 155 -1.17 10.05 31.89
C ASN A 155 -1.97 8.76 31.57
N ASN A 156 -2.19 8.45 30.28
CA ASN A 156 -2.86 7.23 29.84
C ASN A 156 -1.86 6.10 29.48
N GLY A 157 -0.58 6.28 29.78
CA GLY A 157 0.47 5.33 29.40
C GLY A 157 0.73 5.31 27.89
N GLY A 158 0.37 6.36 27.18
CA GLY A 158 0.54 6.52 25.74
C GLY A 158 1.61 7.55 25.37
N ARG A 159 1.82 7.72 24.07
CA ARG A 159 2.67 8.77 23.49
C ARG A 159 1.84 9.65 22.57
N ASP A 160 2.01 10.96 22.68
CA ASP A 160 1.32 11.94 21.85
C ASP A 160 2.13 12.29 20.60
N HIS A 161 1.54 13.06 19.70
CA HIS A 161 2.18 13.47 18.46
C HIS A 161 3.37 14.39 18.71
N HIS A 162 4.45 14.21 17.96
CA HIS A 162 5.62 15.07 17.99
C HIS A 162 6.06 15.44 16.57
N PRO A 163 5.42 16.43 15.94
CA PRO A 163 5.62 16.74 14.53
C PRO A 163 7.01 17.27 14.16
N GLY A 164 7.81 17.66 15.16
CA GLY A 164 9.16 18.18 14.95
C GLY A 164 10.20 17.13 14.56
N VAL A 165 9.91 15.83 14.67
CA VAL A 165 10.83 14.75 14.35
C VAL A 165 10.07 13.54 13.81
N TYR A 166 10.75 12.74 12.99
CA TYR A 166 10.30 11.42 12.57
C TYR A 166 11.52 10.55 12.21
N SER A 167 11.29 9.26 12.06
CA SER A 167 12.31 8.31 11.62
C SER A 167 11.86 7.62 10.35
N LEU A 168 12.82 7.28 9.50
CA LEU A 168 12.62 6.44 8.34
C LEU A 168 13.69 5.34 8.32
N ALA A 169 13.39 4.23 7.64
CA ALA A 169 14.34 3.18 7.32
C ALA A 169 14.24 2.81 5.84
N LEU A 170 15.38 2.43 5.26
CA LEU A 170 15.55 1.98 3.88
C LEU A 170 16.12 0.58 3.88
#